data_b1a497b10770d9cc704aa0dcfa1c35d3
#
_entry.id   b1a497b10770d9cc704aa0dcfa1c35d3
#
_cell.length_a   1.000
_cell.length_b   1.000
_cell.length_c   1.000
_cell.angle_alpha   90.00
_cell.angle_beta   90.00
_cell.angle_gamma   90.00
#
_symmetry.space_group_name_H-M   'P 1'
#
loop_
_entity.id
_entity.type
_entity.pdbx_description
1 polymer ?
#
loop_
_entity_poly.entity_id
_entity_poly.type
_entity_poly.pdbx_seq_one_letter_code
_entity_poly.pdbx_strand_id
1 'polypeptide(L)'
;MSTQLRTLAVAVALAAAGRGALAQSATPAEFWSALGDTTLVRLVNETRLTNRDIRIALARASAARATRTSAALDLLPVVSTRAGYTRQRIASASLPGVSGAFPDQNVWDAGLALSWEVDVSGRLRQSLRARGAQAEAAAEDVRDVEVSLTSQVASVYLSLRGAQERLAVARRNSENQRRTLEITQRRLEAGRGTQLDTERAKSQLSATLAAIPTLEAAIESGRQRLRVLTGRSRLDELAIPPCETAVELPDAPALGALEQIVRDRPDVRSAERQLDASTAFVGAARAEYLPKLSFGGAAGYTGSEARALGNTGTPRYVIGPVISWPAFDLGHVRANVSAARADEAQSRARYELSVSQAQEELETSIVTYGKSRERLRYLEDAAAASARAAELARLRYTEGGSDFFQVLDAERTLLERENERAVGRTEAETNLIAVYRALGGANVFRSAAR
;
A
#
# COMPACT_ATOMS: atom_id res chain seq x y z
N MET A 1 -7.45 -49.23 34.11
CA MET A 1 -7.74 -47.92 33.55
C MET A 1 -6.43 -47.23 33.20
N SER A 2 -5.73 -47.69 32.19
CA SER A 2 -4.50 -47.06 31.69
C SER A 2 -4.03 -47.85 30.47
N THR A 3 -4.47 -47.52 29.24
CA THR A 3 -3.80 -48.02 28.01
C THR A 3 -4.46 -47.53 26.70
N GLN A 4 -5.25 -46.45 26.73
CA GLN A 4 -5.89 -45.95 25.49
C GLN A 4 -5.58 -44.47 25.14
N LEU A 5 -4.50 -43.87 25.63
CA LEU A 5 -4.14 -42.46 25.41
C LEU A 5 -2.77 -42.27 24.67
N ARG A 6 -2.27 -43.30 23.97
CA ARG A 6 -0.95 -43.26 23.30
C ARG A 6 -0.96 -43.44 21.79
N THR A 7 -2.10 -43.44 21.10
CA THR A 7 -2.19 -43.68 19.65
C THR A 7 -2.71 -42.50 18.80
N LEU A 8 -2.75 -41.30 19.35
CA LEU A 8 -3.18 -40.08 18.56
C LEU A 8 -2.07 -39.06 18.31
N ALA A 9 -0.82 -39.40 18.56
CA ALA A 9 0.32 -38.48 18.46
C ALA A 9 1.31 -38.77 17.31
N VAL A 10 1.01 -39.70 16.39
CA VAL A 10 1.97 -40.10 15.32
C VAL A 10 1.54 -39.76 13.89
N ALA A 11 0.40 -39.14 13.67
CA ALA A 11 -0.11 -38.85 12.31
C ALA A 11 0.09 -37.40 11.79
N VAL A 12 0.90 -36.56 12.46
CA VAL A 12 1.14 -35.14 12.00
C VAL A 12 2.59 -34.91 11.52
N ALA A 13 3.43 -35.92 11.47
CA ALA A 13 4.87 -35.71 11.20
C ALA A 13 5.38 -36.20 9.83
N LEU A 14 4.54 -36.28 8.77
CA LEU A 14 4.98 -36.72 7.44
C LEU A 14 4.36 -35.92 6.24
N ALA A 15 4.34 -34.60 6.34
CA ALA A 15 4.00 -33.73 5.21
C ALA A 15 4.99 -32.56 5.03
N ALA A 16 6.26 -32.76 5.34
CA ALA A 16 7.31 -31.72 5.26
C ALA A 16 8.51 -32.15 4.39
N ALA A 17 8.28 -32.85 3.27
CA ALA A 17 9.36 -33.15 2.32
C ALA A 17 8.84 -33.03 0.89
N GLY A 18 8.87 -31.84 0.33
CA GLY A 18 8.48 -31.57 -1.05
C GLY A 18 8.46 -30.10 -1.40
N ARG A 19 9.32 -29.28 -0.81
CA ARG A 19 9.57 -27.91 -1.31
C ARG A 19 10.67 -28.01 -2.37
N GLY A 20 10.26 -28.17 -3.62
CA GLY A 20 11.11 -27.92 -4.77
C GLY A 20 11.72 -26.52 -4.65
N ALA A 21 12.97 -26.38 -5.04
CA ALA A 21 13.72 -25.14 -5.09
C ALA A 21 13.01 -24.12 -5.98
N LEU A 22 12.05 -23.38 -5.43
CA LEU A 22 11.59 -22.12 -6.00
C LEU A 22 12.78 -21.18 -5.88
N ALA A 23 13.21 -20.63 -7.00
CA ALA A 23 14.21 -19.58 -7.05
C ALA A 23 13.85 -18.57 -5.94
N GLN A 24 14.77 -18.42 -4.98
CA GLN A 24 14.60 -17.45 -3.89
C GLN A 24 14.52 -16.08 -4.54
N SER A 25 13.33 -15.52 -4.65
CA SER A 25 13.14 -14.13 -4.96
C SER A 25 13.85 -13.35 -3.86
N ALA A 26 14.90 -12.62 -4.21
CA ALA A 26 15.67 -11.82 -3.28
C ALA A 26 14.70 -10.89 -2.51
N THR A 27 14.92 -10.77 -1.20
CA THR A 27 14.00 -10.03 -0.34
C THR A 27 13.98 -8.53 -0.71
N PRO A 28 12.88 -7.78 -0.49
CA PRO A 28 12.84 -6.34 -0.71
C PRO A 28 13.98 -5.57 -0.03
N ALA A 29 14.52 -6.08 1.09
CA ALA A 29 15.65 -5.51 1.79
C ALA A 29 16.95 -5.56 0.97
N GLU A 30 17.15 -6.57 0.12
CA GLU A 30 18.33 -6.74 -0.72
C GLU A 30 18.34 -5.72 -1.88
N PHE A 31 17.18 -5.35 -2.42
CA PHE A 31 17.10 -4.29 -3.44
C PHE A 31 17.62 -2.95 -2.90
N TRP A 32 17.13 -2.54 -1.73
CA TRP A 32 17.53 -1.26 -1.14
C TRP A 32 19.01 -1.23 -0.72
N SER A 33 19.53 -2.34 -0.21
CA SER A 33 20.95 -2.44 0.15
C SER A 33 21.88 -2.44 -1.06
N ALA A 34 21.45 -2.98 -2.20
CA ALA A 34 22.21 -2.97 -3.45
C ALA A 34 22.41 -1.57 -4.05
N LEU A 35 21.59 -0.58 -3.65
CA LEU A 35 21.75 0.82 -4.07
C LEU A 35 22.89 1.55 -3.35
N GLY A 36 23.54 0.94 -2.35
CA GLY A 36 24.71 1.49 -1.66
C GLY A 36 24.43 2.67 -0.72
N ASP A 37 23.16 3.10 -0.55
CA ASP A 37 22.80 4.24 0.30
C ASP A 37 22.18 3.78 1.63
N THR A 38 22.97 3.84 2.70
CA THR A 38 22.58 3.43 4.06
C THR A 38 21.45 4.31 4.63
N THR A 39 21.40 5.59 4.25
CA THR A 39 20.34 6.50 4.69
C THR A 39 19.01 6.13 4.06
N LEU A 40 18.99 5.80 2.77
CA LEU A 40 17.82 5.30 2.08
C LEU A 40 17.29 4.02 2.73
N VAL A 41 18.17 3.03 2.96
CA VAL A 41 17.81 1.77 3.63
C VAL A 41 17.17 2.03 4.99
N ARG A 42 17.76 2.92 5.78
CA ARG A 42 17.22 3.30 7.10
C ARG A 42 15.83 3.93 6.99
N LEU A 43 15.62 4.88 6.08
CA LEU A 43 14.34 5.55 5.89
C LEU A 43 13.25 4.58 5.44
N VAL A 44 13.57 3.66 4.53
CA VAL A 44 12.65 2.61 4.08
C VAL A 44 12.24 1.69 5.24
N ASN A 45 13.22 1.21 6.01
CA ASN A 45 12.93 0.32 7.16
C ASN A 45 12.11 1.04 8.24
N GLU A 46 12.44 2.29 8.53
CA GLU A 46 11.69 3.10 9.48
C GLU A 46 10.24 3.30 9.02
N THR A 47 10.02 3.62 7.72
CA THR A 47 8.68 3.77 7.17
C THR A 47 7.84 2.52 7.37
N ARG A 48 8.40 1.33 7.14
CA ARG A 48 7.69 0.05 7.36
C ARG A 48 7.22 -0.14 8.79
N LEU A 49 7.97 0.38 9.77
CA LEU A 49 7.66 0.21 11.18
C LEU A 49 6.72 1.28 11.74
N THR A 50 6.80 2.51 11.24
CA THR A 50 6.21 3.67 11.91
C THR A 50 5.15 4.39 11.08
N ASN A 51 5.06 4.13 9.78
CA ASN A 51 4.14 4.81 8.89
C ASN A 51 2.68 4.56 9.28
N ARG A 52 1.86 5.62 9.26
CA ARG A 52 0.47 5.56 9.67
C ARG A 52 -0.44 4.89 8.65
N ASP A 53 -0.14 5.01 7.35
CA ASP A 53 -0.95 4.38 6.30
C ASP A 53 -0.77 2.85 6.31
N ILE A 54 0.44 2.33 6.60
CA ILE A 54 0.67 0.90 6.85
C ILE A 54 -0.13 0.44 8.06
N ARG A 55 -0.15 1.22 9.14
CA ARG A 55 -0.96 0.89 10.33
C ARG A 55 -2.46 0.88 10.05
N ILE A 56 -2.94 1.80 9.19
CA ILE A 56 -4.34 1.80 8.72
C ILE A 56 -4.63 0.53 7.91
N ALA A 57 -3.76 0.15 6.99
CA ALA A 57 -3.91 -1.08 6.20
C ALA A 57 -3.92 -2.33 7.08
N LEU A 58 -3.01 -2.43 8.06
CA LEU A 58 -2.98 -3.51 9.05
C LEU A 58 -4.27 -3.58 9.89
N ALA A 59 -4.81 -2.43 10.29
CA ALA A 59 -6.07 -2.38 11.02
C ALA A 59 -7.24 -2.87 10.16
N ARG A 60 -7.29 -2.50 8.87
CA ARG A 60 -8.29 -3.00 7.90
C ARG A 60 -8.18 -4.52 7.72
N ALA A 61 -6.98 -5.04 7.56
CA ALA A 61 -6.75 -6.49 7.46
C ALA A 61 -7.18 -7.23 8.75
N SER A 62 -6.94 -6.63 9.92
CA SER A 62 -7.40 -7.18 11.19
C SER A 62 -8.93 -7.18 11.29
N ALA A 63 -9.61 -6.13 10.84
CA ALA A 63 -11.07 -6.06 10.79
C ALA A 63 -11.65 -7.12 9.84
N ALA A 64 -11.04 -7.33 8.66
CA ALA A 64 -11.45 -8.37 7.73
C ALA A 64 -11.29 -9.79 8.33
N ARG A 65 -10.19 -10.05 9.07
CA ARG A 65 -9.99 -11.31 9.80
C ARG A 65 -11.06 -11.51 10.89
N ALA A 66 -11.42 -10.45 11.63
CA ALA A 66 -12.49 -10.52 12.62
C ALA A 66 -13.85 -10.84 11.99
N THR A 67 -14.15 -10.23 10.83
CA THR A 67 -15.36 -10.53 10.06
C THR A 67 -15.39 -11.99 9.56
N ARG A 68 -14.25 -12.53 9.10
CA ARG A 68 -14.13 -13.97 8.78
C ARG A 68 -14.39 -14.84 10.03
N THR A 69 -13.85 -14.45 11.17
CA THR A 69 -14.07 -15.19 12.44
C THR A 69 -15.53 -15.17 12.83
N SER A 70 -16.23 -14.03 12.69
CA SER A 70 -17.68 -13.94 12.90
C SER A 70 -18.44 -14.93 11.99
N ALA A 71 -18.12 -14.95 10.68
CA ALA A 71 -18.74 -15.89 9.75
C ALA A 71 -18.44 -17.38 10.07
N ALA A 72 -17.30 -17.66 10.69
CA ALA A 72 -17.02 -19.02 11.17
C ALA A 72 -17.85 -19.38 12.41
N LEU A 73 -18.11 -18.41 13.29
CA LEU A 73 -18.96 -18.59 14.46
C LEU A 73 -20.43 -18.76 14.07
N ASP A 74 -20.89 -18.20 12.96
CA ASP A 74 -22.24 -18.39 12.43
C ASP A 74 -22.56 -19.89 12.11
N LEU A 75 -21.54 -20.73 11.95
CA LEU A 75 -21.69 -22.18 11.80
C LEU A 75 -21.98 -22.91 13.13
N LEU A 76 -21.78 -22.26 14.26
CA LEU A 76 -21.92 -22.83 15.60
C LEU A 76 -23.27 -22.45 16.22
N PRO A 77 -23.77 -23.26 17.16
CA PRO A 77 -24.93 -22.90 17.97
C PRO A 77 -24.69 -21.63 18.77
N VAL A 78 -25.68 -20.72 18.76
CA VAL A 78 -25.67 -19.51 19.59
C VAL A 78 -26.56 -19.74 20.81
N VAL A 79 -26.00 -19.60 22.00
CA VAL A 79 -26.73 -19.64 23.26
C VAL A 79 -26.81 -18.22 23.82
N SER A 80 -27.99 -17.75 24.05
CA SER A 80 -28.26 -16.43 24.64
C SER A 80 -29.05 -16.56 25.94
N THR A 81 -28.83 -15.63 26.88
CA THR A 81 -29.65 -15.49 28.08
C THR A 81 -30.78 -14.50 27.83
N ARG A 82 -31.95 -14.80 28.33
CA ARG A 82 -33.10 -13.90 28.30
C ARG A 82 -33.71 -13.82 29.67
N ALA A 83 -33.99 -12.59 30.14
CA ALA A 83 -34.81 -12.33 31.30
C ALA A 83 -35.80 -11.23 30.93
N GLY A 84 -37.04 -11.38 31.33
CA GLY A 84 -38.11 -10.42 30.96
C GLY A 84 -39.22 -10.40 31.96
N TYR A 85 -39.93 -9.27 32.03
CA TYR A 85 -41.21 -9.08 32.70
C TYR A 85 -42.22 -8.59 31.68
N THR A 86 -43.38 -9.24 31.65
CA THR A 86 -44.49 -8.84 30.80
C THR A 86 -45.78 -8.80 31.62
N ARG A 87 -46.50 -7.72 31.55
CA ARG A 87 -47.89 -7.67 32.03
C ARG A 87 -48.80 -7.80 30.85
N GLN A 88 -49.64 -8.84 30.86
CA GLN A 88 -50.53 -9.17 29.74
C GLN A 88 -51.93 -9.55 30.19
N ARG A 89 -52.89 -9.35 29.33
CA ARG A 89 -54.22 -9.90 29.48
C ARG A 89 -54.49 -10.77 28.22
N ILE A 90 -54.81 -12.01 28.46
CA ILE A 90 -55.19 -12.91 27.36
C ILE A 90 -56.67 -12.65 26.98
N ALA A 91 -56.91 -12.41 25.69
CA ALA A 91 -58.29 -12.24 25.22
C ALA A 91 -59.02 -13.59 25.29
N SER A 92 -60.19 -13.63 25.98
CA SER A 92 -60.96 -14.87 26.10
C SER A 92 -61.41 -15.40 24.74
N ALA A 93 -61.63 -14.53 23.75
CA ALA A 93 -61.97 -14.92 22.38
C ALA A 93 -60.87 -15.78 21.68
N SER A 94 -59.62 -15.79 22.20
CA SER A 94 -58.53 -16.62 21.66
C SER A 94 -58.55 -18.05 22.18
N LEU A 95 -59.42 -18.40 23.10
CA LEU A 95 -59.53 -19.75 23.71
C LEU A 95 -60.93 -20.33 23.48
N PRO A 96 -61.12 -21.26 22.56
CA PRO A 96 -62.42 -21.87 22.31
C PRO A 96 -63.01 -22.49 23.59
N GLY A 97 -64.31 -22.22 23.86
CA GLY A 97 -65.01 -22.78 25.01
C GLY A 97 -64.80 -22.03 26.34
N VAL A 98 -64.08 -20.93 26.37
CA VAL A 98 -63.89 -20.09 27.57
C VAL A 98 -64.72 -18.81 27.47
N SER A 99 -65.59 -18.60 28.45
CA SER A 99 -66.41 -17.39 28.55
C SER A 99 -65.97 -16.55 29.77
N GLY A 100 -65.80 -15.24 29.59
CA GLY A 100 -65.35 -14.31 30.62
C GLY A 100 -64.00 -13.65 30.35
N ALA A 101 -63.72 -12.51 31.05
CA ALA A 101 -62.45 -11.82 30.90
C ALA A 101 -61.42 -12.45 31.82
N PHE A 102 -60.22 -12.76 31.27
CA PHE A 102 -59.06 -13.15 32.09
C PHE A 102 -58.55 -11.93 32.85
N PRO A 103 -58.10 -12.12 34.11
CA PRO A 103 -57.41 -11.06 34.83
C PRO A 103 -56.07 -10.71 34.19
N ASP A 104 -55.52 -9.53 34.48
CA ASP A 104 -54.19 -9.19 34.11
C ASP A 104 -53.21 -10.16 34.75
N GLN A 105 -52.25 -10.63 33.97
CA GLN A 105 -51.24 -11.58 34.39
C GLN A 105 -49.88 -10.90 34.35
N ASN A 106 -49.11 -11.08 35.41
CA ASN A 106 -47.68 -10.75 35.43
C ASN A 106 -46.93 -12.05 35.04
N VAL A 107 -46.04 -11.92 34.09
CA VAL A 107 -45.22 -13.03 33.62
C VAL A 107 -43.76 -12.63 33.76
N TRP A 108 -43.07 -13.31 34.67
CA TRP A 108 -41.61 -13.26 34.81
C TRP A 108 -41.03 -14.44 34.12
N ASP A 109 -40.03 -14.18 33.25
CA ASP A 109 -39.37 -15.20 32.43
C ASP A 109 -37.86 -15.04 32.53
N ALA A 110 -37.14 -16.13 32.79
CA ALA A 110 -35.68 -16.17 32.81
C ALA A 110 -35.19 -17.52 32.27
N GLY A 111 -34.22 -17.51 31.37
CA GLY A 111 -33.72 -18.74 30.80
C GLY A 111 -32.65 -18.54 29.72
N LEU A 112 -32.33 -19.66 29.10
CA LEU A 112 -31.41 -19.75 27.96
C LEU A 112 -32.20 -19.98 26.67
N ALA A 113 -31.78 -19.39 25.59
CA ALA A 113 -32.29 -19.65 24.25
C ALA A 113 -31.13 -20.15 23.36
N LEU A 114 -31.37 -21.24 22.64
CA LEU A 114 -30.47 -21.82 21.65
C LEU A 114 -31.01 -21.51 20.26
N SER A 115 -30.15 -21.05 19.37
CA SER A 115 -30.42 -20.94 17.95
C SER A 115 -29.23 -21.46 17.14
N TRP A 116 -29.48 -22.35 16.20
CA TRP A 116 -28.45 -22.92 15.35
C TRP A 116 -28.99 -23.21 13.96
N GLU A 117 -28.41 -22.58 12.94
CA GLU A 117 -28.67 -22.92 11.54
C GLU A 117 -27.74 -24.07 11.12
N VAL A 118 -28.33 -25.21 10.75
CA VAL A 118 -27.58 -26.34 10.18
C VAL A 118 -27.36 -26.08 8.71
N ASP A 119 -26.10 -25.88 8.32
CA ASP A 119 -25.74 -25.49 6.95
C ASP A 119 -25.84 -26.63 5.95
N VAL A 120 -27.07 -27.10 5.70
CA VAL A 120 -27.37 -28.17 4.75
C VAL A 120 -27.13 -27.68 3.32
N SER A 121 -27.56 -26.46 3.00
CA SER A 121 -27.43 -25.84 1.68
C SER A 121 -26.01 -25.34 1.34
N GLY A 122 -25.12 -25.27 2.31
CA GLY A 122 -23.78 -24.71 2.17
C GLY A 122 -23.71 -23.17 2.16
N ARG A 123 -24.82 -22.49 2.47
CA ARG A 123 -24.91 -21.03 2.48
C ARG A 123 -23.88 -20.38 3.42
N LEU A 124 -23.81 -20.87 4.66
CA LEU A 124 -22.88 -20.34 5.66
C LEU A 124 -21.43 -20.67 5.31
N ARG A 125 -21.15 -21.86 4.80
CA ARG A 125 -19.81 -22.23 4.32
C ARG A 125 -19.36 -21.37 3.13
N GLN A 126 -20.24 -21.05 2.19
CA GLN A 126 -19.94 -20.15 1.08
C GLN A 126 -19.70 -18.71 1.58
N SER A 127 -20.50 -18.23 2.53
CA SER A 127 -20.28 -16.94 3.17
C SER A 127 -18.92 -16.90 3.90
N LEU A 128 -18.55 -17.94 4.64
CA LEU A 128 -17.24 -18.06 5.28
C LEU A 128 -16.09 -18.05 4.26
N ARG A 129 -16.24 -18.76 3.13
CA ARG A 129 -15.25 -18.73 2.03
C ARG A 129 -15.09 -17.32 1.48
N ALA A 130 -16.20 -16.63 1.22
CA ALA A 130 -16.18 -15.26 0.73
C ALA A 130 -15.46 -14.31 1.70
N ARG A 131 -15.77 -14.38 3.02
CA ARG A 131 -15.10 -13.59 4.05
C ARG A 131 -13.63 -13.98 4.21
N GLY A 132 -13.29 -15.26 3.99
CA GLY A 132 -11.91 -15.73 3.93
C GLY A 132 -11.12 -15.07 2.81
N ALA A 133 -11.65 -15.11 1.59
CA ALA A 133 -11.03 -14.47 0.44
C ALA A 133 -10.89 -12.94 0.60
N GLN A 134 -11.90 -12.26 1.21
CA GLN A 134 -11.79 -10.84 1.55
C GLN A 134 -10.68 -10.55 2.56
N ALA A 135 -10.47 -11.42 3.55
CA ALA A 135 -9.39 -11.27 4.52
C ALA A 135 -8.01 -11.50 3.88
N GLU A 136 -7.91 -12.41 2.91
CA GLU A 136 -6.70 -12.60 2.10
C GLU A 136 -6.43 -11.40 1.19
N ALA A 137 -7.44 -10.85 0.52
CA ALA A 137 -7.33 -9.63 -0.26
C ALA A 137 -6.80 -8.46 0.59
N ALA A 138 -7.36 -8.24 1.76
CA ALA A 138 -6.92 -7.20 2.69
C ALA A 138 -5.47 -7.42 3.18
N ALA A 139 -4.97 -8.65 3.21
CA ALA A 139 -3.57 -8.94 3.53
C ALA A 139 -2.64 -8.60 2.35
N GLU A 140 -3.07 -8.81 1.11
CA GLU A 140 -2.32 -8.38 -0.07
C GLU A 140 -2.34 -6.84 -0.21
N ASP A 141 -3.46 -6.17 0.13
CA ASP A 141 -3.53 -4.69 0.19
C ASP A 141 -2.50 -4.09 1.15
N VAL A 142 -2.18 -4.77 2.28
CA VAL A 142 -1.10 -4.32 3.18
C VAL A 142 0.24 -4.34 2.45
N ARG A 143 0.53 -5.39 1.67
CA ARG A 143 1.79 -5.52 0.91
C ARG A 143 1.88 -4.46 -0.19
N ASP A 144 0.77 -4.20 -0.90
CA ASP A 144 0.71 -3.14 -1.91
C ASP A 144 0.99 -1.76 -1.31
N VAL A 145 0.37 -1.45 -0.18
CA VAL A 145 0.62 -0.21 0.59
C VAL A 145 2.09 -0.12 1.02
N GLU A 146 2.71 -1.21 1.48
CA GLU A 146 4.14 -1.23 1.83
C GLU A 146 5.03 -0.94 0.63
N VAL A 147 4.79 -1.57 -0.52
CA VAL A 147 5.55 -1.34 -1.76
C VAL A 147 5.38 0.10 -2.23
N SER A 148 4.16 0.59 -2.28
CA SER A 148 3.85 1.97 -2.69
C SER A 148 4.52 3.00 -1.80
N LEU A 149 4.47 2.85 -0.47
CA LEU A 149 5.04 3.80 0.47
C LEU A 149 6.57 3.76 0.49
N THR A 150 7.17 2.58 0.44
CA THR A 150 8.63 2.46 0.36
C THR A 150 9.17 3.06 -0.92
N SER A 151 8.49 2.86 -2.05
CA SER A 151 8.81 3.50 -3.33
C SER A 151 8.65 5.02 -3.26
N GLN A 152 7.59 5.52 -2.60
CA GLN A 152 7.38 6.95 -2.42
C GLN A 152 8.46 7.59 -1.55
N VAL A 153 8.87 6.95 -0.45
CA VAL A 153 9.98 7.41 0.40
C VAL A 153 11.26 7.51 -0.40
N ALA A 154 11.58 6.47 -1.18
CA ALA A 154 12.77 6.45 -2.02
C ALA A 154 12.75 7.57 -3.07
N SER A 155 11.63 7.75 -3.78
CA SER A 155 11.49 8.80 -4.79
C SER A 155 11.63 10.22 -4.20
N VAL A 156 11.01 10.46 -3.04
CA VAL A 156 11.12 11.77 -2.35
C VAL A 156 12.55 12.00 -1.85
N TYR A 157 13.20 10.96 -1.30
CA TYR A 157 14.58 11.03 -0.85
C TYR A 157 15.54 11.34 -2.01
N LEU A 158 15.42 10.62 -3.13
CA LEU A 158 16.27 10.82 -4.31
C LEU A 158 16.02 12.21 -4.94
N SER A 159 14.79 12.67 -5.00
CA SER A 159 14.45 14.02 -5.45
C SER A 159 15.06 15.10 -4.54
N LEU A 160 15.06 14.90 -3.22
CA LEU A 160 15.71 15.78 -2.27
C LEU A 160 17.24 15.79 -2.49
N ARG A 161 17.84 14.62 -2.71
CA ARG A 161 19.28 14.50 -3.03
C ARG A 161 19.63 15.23 -4.33
N GLY A 162 18.80 15.09 -5.37
CA GLY A 162 18.95 15.83 -6.62
C GLY A 162 18.86 17.34 -6.43
N ALA A 163 17.95 17.81 -5.59
CA ALA A 163 17.89 19.24 -5.23
C ALA A 163 19.15 19.72 -4.46
N GLN A 164 19.71 18.90 -3.57
CA GLN A 164 20.98 19.19 -2.89
C GLN A 164 22.16 19.26 -3.86
N GLU A 165 22.25 18.34 -4.84
CA GLU A 165 23.27 18.36 -5.88
C GLU A 165 23.17 19.63 -6.73
N ARG A 166 21.97 19.99 -7.18
CA ARG A 166 21.71 21.23 -7.93
C ARG A 166 22.05 22.48 -7.12
N LEU A 167 21.75 22.49 -5.83
CA LEU A 167 22.13 23.58 -4.93
C LEU A 167 23.65 23.70 -4.82
N ALA A 168 24.36 22.59 -4.72
CA ALA A 168 25.84 22.60 -4.69
C ALA A 168 26.41 23.11 -6.03
N VAL A 169 25.83 22.72 -7.17
CA VAL A 169 26.19 23.27 -8.50
C VAL A 169 25.95 24.77 -8.56
N ALA A 170 24.77 25.25 -8.15
CA ALA A 170 24.43 26.69 -8.18
C ALA A 170 25.38 27.51 -7.28
N ARG A 171 25.69 27.03 -6.08
CA ARG A 171 26.60 27.70 -5.16
C ARG A 171 28.03 27.76 -5.72
N ARG A 172 28.55 26.64 -6.26
CA ARG A 172 29.90 26.65 -6.91
C ARG A 172 29.96 27.63 -8.07
N ASN A 173 28.96 27.61 -8.93
CA ASN A 173 28.92 28.50 -10.09
C ASN A 173 28.74 29.96 -9.68
N SER A 174 27.93 30.28 -8.65
CA SER A 174 27.78 31.65 -8.16
C SER A 174 29.11 32.20 -7.60
N GLU A 175 29.92 31.36 -6.96
CA GLU A 175 31.25 31.76 -6.48
C GLU A 175 32.23 32.02 -7.65
N ASN A 176 32.23 31.19 -8.69
CA ASN A 176 33.02 31.42 -9.88
C ASN A 176 32.61 32.73 -10.59
N GLN A 177 31.28 32.93 -10.75
CA GLN A 177 30.75 34.15 -11.36
C GLN A 177 31.02 35.41 -10.54
N ARG A 178 31.09 35.31 -9.21
CA ARG A 178 31.51 36.45 -8.36
C ARG A 178 32.95 36.84 -8.62
N ARG A 179 33.84 35.85 -8.73
CA ARG A 179 35.26 36.10 -9.10
C ARG A 179 35.39 36.70 -10.50
N THR A 180 34.59 36.22 -11.44
CA THR A 180 34.52 36.75 -12.80
C THR A 180 34.05 38.22 -12.81
N LEU A 181 33.02 38.55 -12.01
CA LEU A 181 32.56 39.93 -11.82
C LEU A 181 33.65 40.83 -11.25
N GLU A 182 34.39 40.40 -10.23
CA GLU A 182 35.52 41.16 -9.64
C GLU A 182 36.62 41.44 -10.67
N ILE A 183 36.93 40.44 -11.53
CA ILE A 183 37.94 40.63 -12.59
C ILE A 183 37.45 41.67 -13.61
N THR A 184 36.18 41.62 -14.04
CA THR A 184 35.63 42.61 -15.01
C THR A 184 35.61 44.03 -14.41
N GLN A 185 35.26 44.17 -13.13
CA GLN A 185 35.28 45.44 -12.42
C GLN A 185 36.71 46.07 -12.37
N ARG A 186 37.72 45.27 -11.96
CA ARG A 186 39.11 45.70 -11.94
C ARG A 186 39.62 46.09 -13.33
N ARG A 187 39.22 45.37 -14.37
CA ARG A 187 39.55 45.73 -15.77
C ARG A 187 38.89 47.01 -16.23
N LEU A 188 37.65 47.25 -15.84
CA LEU A 188 36.93 48.52 -16.15
C LEU A 188 37.65 49.70 -15.46
N GLU A 189 38.00 49.58 -14.17
CA GLU A 189 38.75 50.59 -13.42
C GLU A 189 40.12 50.89 -14.05
N ALA A 190 40.78 49.87 -14.61
CA ALA A 190 42.03 50.01 -15.32
C ALA A 190 41.89 50.50 -16.76
N GLY A 191 40.67 50.83 -17.22
CA GLY A 191 40.39 51.26 -18.58
C GLY A 191 40.55 50.17 -19.65
N ARG A 192 40.61 48.88 -19.25
CA ARG A 192 40.81 47.72 -20.13
C ARG A 192 39.56 46.86 -20.31
N GLY A 193 38.42 47.29 -19.77
CA GLY A 193 37.10 46.60 -19.84
C GLY A 193 36.02 47.56 -20.18
N THR A 194 34.79 47.02 -20.43
CA THR A 194 33.59 47.80 -20.72
C THR A 194 32.56 47.67 -19.59
N GLN A 195 31.76 48.72 -19.38
CA GLN A 195 30.66 48.67 -18.42
C GLN A 195 29.63 47.55 -18.83
N LEU A 196 29.47 47.31 -20.14
CA LEU A 196 28.61 46.23 -20.65
C LEU A 196 29.03 44.86 -20.11
N ASP A 197 30.33 44.58 -20.07
CA ASP A 197 30.84 43.28 -19.56
C ASP A 197 30.58 43.14 -18.06
N THR A 198 30.72 44.21 -17.30
CA THR A 198 30.43 44.22 -15.84
C THR A 198 28.92 44.00 -15.58
N GLU A 199 28.02 44.67 -16.33
CA GLU A 199 26.57 44.50 -16.19
C GLU A 199 26.12 43.09 -16.61
N ARG A 200 26.70 42.52 -17.67
CA ARG A 200 26.46 41.13 -18.09
C ARG A 200 26.90 40.13 -17.01
N ALA A 201 28.09 40.30 -16.42
CA ALA A 201 28.57 39.43 -15.35
C ALA A 201 27.67 39.52 -14.10
N LYS A 202 27.24 40.72 -13.73
CA LYS A 202 26.30 40.96 -12.62
C LYS A 202 24.94 40.34 -12.87
N SER A 203 24.38 40.43 -14.07
CA SER A 203 23.13 39.84 -14.47
C SER A 203 23.20 38.31 -14.35
N GLN A 204 24.24 37.68 -14.86
CA GLN A 204 24.47 36.25 -14.79
C GLN A 204 24.57 35.74 -13.33
N LEU A 205 25.35 36.43 -12.50
CA LEU A 205 25.43 36.11 -11.08
C LEU A 205 24.07 36.22 -10.38
N SER A 206 23.34 37.30 -10.63
CA SER A 206 22.00 37.50 -10.04
C SER A 206 21.02 36.41 -10.47
N ALA A 207 21.02 35.96 -11.73
CA ALA A 207 20.21 34.86 -12.22
C ALA A 207 20.54 33.53 -11.51
N THR A 208 21.84 33.25 -11.30
CA THR A 208 22.27 32.04 -10.57
C THR A 208 21.87 32.11 -9.10
N LEU A 209 22.04 33.25 -8.44
CA LEU A 209 21.65 33.46 -7.04
C LEU A 209 20.11 33.32 -6.86
N ALA A 210 19.31 33.75 -7.85
CA ALA A 210 17.84 33.62 -7.79
C ALA A 210 17.36 32.16 -7.81
N ALA A 211 18.14 31.21 -8.33
CA ALA A 211 17.80 29.79 -8.30
C ALA A 211 18.01 29.15 -6.91
N ILE A 212 18.88 29.70 -6.08
CA ILE A 212 19.27 29.12 -4.77
C ILE A 212 18.07 29.02 -3.82
N PRO A 213 17.26 30.07 -3.57
CA PRO A 213 16.12 29.99 -2.66
C PRO A 213 15.09 28.93 -3.09
N THR A 214 14.87 28.77 -4.39
CA THR A 214 13.95 27.77 -4.93
C THR A 214 14.43 26.35 -4.61
N LEU A 215 15.72 26.08 -4.73
CA LEU A 215 16.31 24.77 -4.39
C LEU A 215 16.29 24.51 -2.88
N GLU A 216 16.55 25.52 -2.07
CA GLU A 216 16.46 25.43 -0.61
C GLU A 216 15.01 25.12 -0.16
N ALA A 217 14.01 25.75 -0.77
CA ALA A 217 12.62 25.48 -0.52
C ALA A 217 12.23 24.04 -0.95
N ALA A 218 12.73 23.55 -2.08
CA ALA A 218 12.51 22.18 -2.53
C ALA A 218 13.11 21.13 -1.57
N ILE A 219 14.32 21.39 -1.05
CA ILE A 219 14.97 20.53 -0.05
C ILE A 219 14.14 20.48 1.23
N GLU A 220 13.66 21.64 1.72
CA GLU A 220 12.89 21.69 2.94
C GLU A 220 11.52 21.00 2.75
N SER A 221 10.85 21.22 1.63
CA SER A 221 9.62 20.50 1.27
C SER A 221 9.82 18.98 1.24
N GLY A 222 10.93 18.52 0.67
CA GLY A 222 11.29 17.10 0.66
C GLY A 222 11.50 16.54 2.07
N ARG A 223 12.18 17.29 2.95
CA ARG A 223 12.35 16.91 4.37
C ARG A 223 11.00 16.79 5.10
N GLN A 224 10.10 17.76 4.91
CA GLN A 224 8.77 17.72 5.52
C GLN A 224 7.97 16.51 5.02
N ARG A 225 8.04 16.21 3.72
CA ARG A 225 7.37 15.04 3.15
C ARG A 225 7.93 13.73 3.73
N LEU A 226 9.26 13.58 3.80
CA LEU A 226 9.89 12.41 4.41
C LEU A 226 9.51 12.24 5.88
N ARG A 227 9.41 13.33 6.65
CA ARG A 227 8.94 13.29 8.03
C ARG A 227 7.55 12.68 8.15
N VAL A 228 6.62 13.07 7.28
CA VAL A 228 5.26 12.50 7.28
C VAL A 228 5.30 11.02 6.91
N LEU A 229 6.06 10.66 5.88
CA LEU A 229 6.16 9.29 5.38
C LEU A 229 6.84 8.34 6.39
N THR A 230 7.84 8.82 7.13
CA THR A 230 8.49 8.05 8.20
C THR A 230 7.75 8.10 9.54
N GLY A 231 6.61 8.81 9.62
CA GLY A 231 5.80 8.91 10.85
C GLY A 231 6.45 9.70 11.98
N ARG A 232 7.57 10.42 11.73
CA ARG A 232 8.29 11.21 12.73
C ARG A 232 7.52 12.46 13.14
N SER A 233 7.65 12.85 14.40
CA SER A 233 7.03 14.06 14.95
C SER A 233 7.99 15.26 15.00
N ARG A 234 9.30 15.04 15.01
CA ARG A 234 10.35 16.06 15.16
C ARG A 234 11.23 16.15 13.90
N LEU A 235 11.49 17.39 13.48
CA LEU A 235 12.35 17.71 12.32
C LEU A 235 13.82 17.41 12.54
N ASP A 236 14.29 17.64 13.76
CA ASP A 236 15.72 17.53 14.12
C ASP A 236 16.28 16.10 14.02
N GLU A 237 15.40 15.10 13.99
CA GLU A 237 15.77 13.69 13.89
C GLU A 237 16.02 13.23 12.45
N LEU A 238 15.70 14.06 11.44
CA LEU A 238 15.87 13.71 10.02
C LEU A 238 17.15 14.34 9.45
N ALA A 239 18.31 13.95 9.98
CA ALA A 239 19.57 14.31 9.37
C ALA A 239 19.75 13.56 8.05
N ILE A 240 19.64 14.30 6.93
CA ILE A 240 19.98 13.82 5.59
C ILE A 240 21.33 14.48 5.26
N PRO A 241 22.42 13.72 5.26
CA PRO A 241 23.74 14.27 4.96
C PRO A 241 23.79 14.80 3.51
N PRO A 242 24.70 15.72 3.19
CA PRO A 242 24.97 16.09 1.80
C PRO A 242 25.33 14.86 0.96
N CYS A 243 25.06 14.93 -0.34
CA CYS A 243 25.30 13.82 -1.26
C CYS A 243 26.80 13.59 -1.46
N GLU A 244 27.37 12.56 -0.83
CA GLU A 244 28.77 12.17 -1.03
C GLU A 244 28.91 10.99 -1.99
N THR A 245 27.94 10.12 -2.08
CA THR A 245 27.94 8.93 -2.93
C THR A 245 26.74 8.89 -3.86
N ALA A 246 27.01 8.65 -5.13
CA ALA A 246 25.98 8.44 -6.12
C ALA A 246 25.35 7.03 -5.96
N VAL A 247 24.04 6.93 -6.15
CA VAL A 247 23.36 5.64 -6.23
C VAL A 247 23.85 4.88 -7.46
N GLU A 248 24.18 3.61 -7.31
CA GLU A 248 24.49 2.74 -8.46
C GLU A 248 23.21 2.46 -9.26
N LEU A 249 23.29 2.66 -10.56
CA LEU A 249 22.20 2.43 -11.50
C LEU A 249 22.44 1.09 -12.23
N PRO A 250 21.81 -0.01 -11.78
CA PRO A 250 21.96 -1.31 -12.42
C PRO A 250 21.40 -1.32 -13.84
N ASP A 251 21.78 -2.32 -14.64
CA ASP A 251 21.18 -2.50 -15.96
C ASP A 251 19.68 -2.79 -15.85
N ALA A 252 18.91 -2.35 -16.85
CA ALA A 252 17.49 -2.65 -16.90
C ALA A 252 17.27 -4.17 -16.97
N PRO A 253 16.33 -4.74 -16.19
CA PRO A 253 16.07 -6.18 -16.21
C PRO A 253 15.56 -6.62 -17.59
N ALA A 254 15.93 -7.83 -17.99
CA ALA A 254 15.43 -8.40 -19.24
C ALA A 254 13.96 -8.80 -19.11
N LEU A 255 13.15 -8.52 -20.12
CA LEU A 255 11.69 -8.73 -20.17
C LEU A 255 11.23 -10.22 -20.20
N GLY A 256 12.06 -11.19 -19.79
CA GLY A 256 11.87 -12.62 -20.09
C GLY A 256 10.83 -13.41 -19.27
N ALA A 257 10.23 -12.88 -18.19
CA ALA A 257 9.29 -13.62 -17.33
C ALA A 257 8.15 -12.75 -16.80
N LEU A 258 7.64 -11.83 -17.61
CA LEU A 258 6.70 -10.79 -17.19
C LEU A 258 5.38 -11.30 -16.63
N GLU A 259 4.79 -12.36 -17.24
CA GLU A 259 3.48 -12.85 -16.80
C GLU A 259 3.48 -13.32 -15.34
N GLN A 260 4.53 -14.03 -14.92
CA GLN A 260 4.61 -14.51 -13.54
C GLN A 260 4.80 -13.37 -12.56
N ILE A 261 5.64 -12.39 -12.91
CA ILE A 261 5.88 -11.19 -12.07
C ILE A 261 4.59 -10.39 -11.90
N VAL A 262 3.83 -10.18 -12.97
CA VAL A 262 2.55 -9.47 -12.92
C VAL A 262 1.55 -10.20 -12.03
N ARG A 263 1.44 -11.53 -12.13
CA ARG A 263 0.54 -12.34 -11.29
C ARG A 263 0.92 -12.35 -9.81
N ASP A 264 2.21 -12.19 -9.51
CA ASP A 264 2.70 -12.18 -8.12
C ASP A 264 2.61 -10.79 -7.47
N ARG A 265 2.21 -9.75 -8.20
CA ARG A 265 2.01 -8.40 -7.66
C ARG A 265 0.90 -8.39 -6.61
N PRO A 266 1.09 -7.68 -5.48
CA PRO A 266 0.10 -7.64 -4.40
C PRO A 266 -1.26 -7.07 -4.83
N ASP A 267 -1.27 -6.01 -5.67
CA ASP A 267 -2.50 -5.39 -6.20
C ASP A 267 -3.30 -6.35 -7.09
N VAL A 268 -2.64 -7.12 -7.96
CA VAL A 268 -3.25 -8.14 -8.81
C VAL A 268 -3.80 -9.29 -7.96
N ARG A 269 -3.04 -9.76 -6.97
CA ARG A 269 -3.47 -10.81 -6.04
C ARG A 269 -4.64 -10.37 -5.17
N SER A 270 -4.66 -9.12 -4.73
CA SER A 270 -5.81 -8.57 -4.01
C SER A 270 -7.07 -8.62 -4.89
N ALA A 271 -6.98 -8.17 -6.16
CA ALA A 271 -8.10 -8.21 -7.10
C ALA A 271 -8.55 -9.65 -7.40
N GLU A 272 -7.64 -10.62 -7.52
CA GLU A 272 -7.95 -12.04 -7.65
C GLU A 272 -8.74 -12.57 -6.44
N ARG A 273 -8.30 -12.26 -5.21
CA ARG A 273 -9.00 -12.66 -3.98
C ARG A 273 -10.37 -12.00 -3.84
N GLN A 274 -10.55 -10.76 -4.32
CA GLN A 274 -11.86 -10.11 -4.39
C GLN A 274 -12.80 -10.83 -5.38
N LEU A 275 -12.29 -11.32 -6.51
CA LEU A 275 -13.05 -12.15 -7.45
C LEU A 275 -13.45 -13.48 -6.80
N ASP A 276 -12.54 -14.17 -6.10
CA ASP A 276 -12.84 -15.38 -5.34
C ASP A 276 -13.96 -15.16 -4.32
N ALA A 277 -13.91 -14.01 -3.62
CA ALA A 277 -14.93 -13.64 -2.64
C ALA A 277 -16.31 -13.45 -3.29
N SER A 278 -16.39 -12.71 -4.40
CA SER A 278 -17.65 -12.46 -5.11
C SER A 278 -18.23 -13.76 -5.72
N THR A 279 -17.39 -14.65 -6.23
CA THR A 279 -17.79 -15.97 -6.71
C THR A 279 -18.39 -16.82 -5.57
N ALA A 280 -17.79 -16.77 -4.38
CA ALA A 280 -18.35 -17.46 -3.22
C ALA A 280 -19.67 -16.85 -2.74
N PHE A 281 -19.86 -15.53 -2.84
CA PHE A 281 -21.15 -14.90 -2.55
C PHE A 281 -22.25 -15.30 -3.53
N VAL A 282 -21.94 -15.51 -4.82
CA VAL A 282 -22.90 -16.11 -5.76
C VAL A 282 -23.33 -17.50 -5.28
N GLY A 283 -22.39 -18.29 -4.76
CA GLY A 283 -22.69 -19.60 -4.16
C GLY A 283 -23.64 -19.49 -2.96
N ALA A 284 -23.37 -18.52 -2.06
CA ALA A 284 -24.23 -18.26 -0.91
C ALA A 284 -25.65 -17.82 -1.32
N ALA A 285 -25.75 -16.89 -2.30
CA ALA A 285 -27.05 -16.45 -2.82
C ALA A 285 -27.84 -17.58 -3.50
N ARG A 286 -27.16 -18.45 -4.25
CA ARG A 286 -27.82 -19.64 -4.86
C ARG A 286 -28.33 -20.61 -3.80
N ALA A 287 -27.67 -20.76 -2.67
CA ALA A 287 -28.10 -21.63 -1.58
C ALA A 287 -29.44 -21.17 -0.96
N GLU A 288 -29.85 -19.91 -1.14
CA GLU A 288 -31.15 -19.40 -0.69
C GLU A 288 -32.36 -19.98 -1.45
N TYR A 289 -32.15 -20.63 -2.61
CA TYR A 289 -33.21 -21.40 -3.27
C TYR A 289 -33.62 -22.65 -2.47
N LEU A 290 -32.79 -23.11 -1.54
CA LEU A 290 -33.04 -24.31 -0.74
C LEU A 290 -33.65 -23.95 0.62
N PRO A 291 -34.44 -24.87 1.24
CA PRO A 291 -34.92 -24.68 2.59
C PRO A 291 -33.75 -24.53 3.60
N LYS A 292 -33.91 -23.65 4.58
CA LYS A 292 -33.02 -23.49 5.73
C LYS A 292 -33.50 -24.36 6.86
N LEU A 293 -32.62 -25.21 7.41
CA LEU A 293 -32.87 -26.03 8.58
C LEU A 293 -32.22 -25.36 9.79
N SER A 294 -33.05 -25.04 10.79
CA SER A 294 -32.55 -24.46 12.05
C SER A 294 -33.01 -25.32 13.22
N PHE A 295 -32.20 -25.42 14.28
CA PHE A 295 -32.61 -25.91 15.57
C PHE A 295 -32.81 -24.75 16.51
N GLY A 296 -34.00 -24.63 17.08
CA GLY A 296 -34.34 -23.68 18.11
C GLY A 296 -34.58 -24.38 19.44
N GLY A 297 -34.22 -23.75 20.53
CA GLY A 297 -34.52 -24.27 21.85
C GLY A 297 -34.56 -23.18 22.89
N ALA A 298 -35.34 -23.37 23.95
CA ALA A 298 -35.33 -22.53 25.12
C ALA A 298 -35.55 -23.40 26.37
N ALA A 299 -34.82 -23.11 27.43
CA ALA A 299 -34.97 -23.74 28.75
C ALA A 299 -34.84 -22.67 29.81
N GLY A 300 -35.73 -22.71 30.80
CA GLY A 300 -35.71 -21.70 31.86
C GLY A 300 -36.90 -21.84 32.80
N TYR A 301 -37.26 -20.74 33.41
CA TYR A 301 -38.31 -20.61 34.38
C TYR A 301 -39.28 -19.53 33.99
N THR A 302 -40.58 -19.77 34.22
CA THR A 302 -41.67 -18.78 34.03
C THR A 302 -42.55 -18.77 35.26
N GLY A 303 -42.87 -17.61 35.79
CA GLY A 303 -43.71 -17.48 37.00
C GLY A 303 -44.44 -16.14 37.07
N SER A 304 -45.47 -16.09 37.91
CA SER A 304 -46.27 -14.89 38.16
C SER A 304 -45.53 -13.80 39.01
N GLU A 305 -44.51 -14.20 39.71
CA GLU A 305 -43.66 -13.37 40.55
C GLU A 305 -42.18 -13.68 40.35
N ALA A 306 -41.30 -12.69 40.43
CA ALA A 306 -39.86 -12.87 40.25
C ALA A 306 -39.27 -13.88 41.27
N ARG A 307 -39.75 -13.83 42.53
CA ARG A 307 -39.32 -14.73 43.61
C ARG A 307 -39.76 -16.21 43.42
N ALA A 308 -40.72 -16.46 42.54
CA ALA A 308 -41.22 -17.79 42.27
C ALA A 308 -40.37 -18.54 41.25
N LEU A 309 -39.51 -17.82 40.51
CA LEU A 309 -38.62 -18.45 39.50
C LEU A 309 -37.68 -19.46 40.19
N GLY A 310 -37.67 -20.68 39.65
CA GLY A 310 -36.91 -21.81 40.23
C GLY A 310 -37.71 -22.71 41.15
N ASN A 311 -38.92 -22.34 41.53
CA ASN A 311 -39.80 -23.18 42.36
C ASN A 311 -40.45 -24.29 41.52
N THR A 312 -41.04 -25.28 42.18
CA THR A 312 -41.82 -26.37 41.54
C THR A 312 -42.92 -25.76 40.64
N GLY A 313 -43.04 -26.23 39.38
CA GLY A 313 -44.02 -25.75 38.42
C GLY A 313 -43.63 -24.55 37.57
N THR A 314 -42.46 -23.94 37.84
CA THR A 314 -41.95 -22.83 36.98
C THR A 314 -40.97 -23.28 35.87
N PRO A 315 -40.29 -24.45 35.91
CA PRO A 315 -39.43 -24.89 34.81
C PRO A 315 -40.18 -25.08 33.52
N ARG A 316 -39.60 -24.62 32.42
CA ARG A 316 -40.13 -24.82 31.05
C ARG A 316 -38.97 -25.14 30.11
N TYR A 317 -39.25 -25.86 29.05
CA TYR A 317 -38.35 -26.04 27.94
C TYR A 317 -39.13 -26.21 26.63
N VAL A 318 -38.50 -25.85 25.56
CA VAL A 318 -38.93 -26.15 24.18
C VAL A 318 -37.68 -26.39 23.34
N ILE A 319 -37.67 -27.41 22.51
CA ILE A 319 -36.59 -27.68 21.57
C ILE A 319 -37.20 -28.36 20.34
N GLY A 320 -36.74 -27.96 19.17
CA GLY A 320 -37.19 -28.58 17.92
C GLY A 320 -36.50 -28.02 16.67
N PRO A 321 -36.55 -28.78 15.57
CA PRO A 321 -36.14 -28.29 14.27
C PRO A 321 -37.22 -27.34 13.69
N VAL A 322 -36.71 -26.32 12.98
CA VAL A 322 -37.56 -25.38 12.21
C VAL A 322 -37.04 -25.35 10.79
N ILE A 323 -37.91 -25.59 9.83
CA ILE A 323 -37.63 -25.45 8.40
C ILE A 323 -38.25 -24.16 7.92
N SER A 324 -37.42 -23.29 7.36
CA SER A 324 -37.83 -22.02 6.75
C SER A 324 -37.47 -22.01 5.26
N TRP A 325 -38.44 -21.74 4.40
CA TRP A 325 -38.25 -21.71 2.96
C TRP A 325 -39.10 -20.62 2.31
N PRO A 326 -38.54 -19.71 1.48
CA PRO A 326 -39.27 -18.68 0.78
C PRO A 326 -39.97 -19.25 -0.47
N ALA A 327 -40.77 -20.33 -0.31
CA ALA A 327 -41.38 -21.07 -1.43
C ALA A 327 -42.20 -20.19 -2.40
N PHE A 328 -42.84 -19.13 -1.88
CA PHE A 328 -43.67 -18.20 -2.66
C PHE A 328 -42.94 -16.88 -2.99
N ASP A 329 -41.70 -16.74 -2.61
CA ASP A 329 -40.88 -15.52 -2.81
C ASP A 329 -39.56 -15.82 -3.55
N LEU A 330 -39.57 -16.78 -4.43
CA LEU A 330 -38.40 -17.11 -5.28
C LEU A 330 -38.00 -15.96 -6.22
N GLY A 331 -38.89 -14.98 -6.42
CA GLY A 331 -38.57 -13.75 -7.15
C GLY A 331 -37.47 -12.92 -6.50
N HIS A 332 -37.54 -12.75 -5.17
CA HIS A 332 -36.47 -12.09 -4.40
C HIS A 332 -35.16 -12.87 -4.44
N VAL A 333 -35.22 -14.19 -4.29
CA VAL A 333 -34.01 -15.03 -4.38
C VAL A 333 -33.36 -14.91 -5.76
N ARG A 334 -34.17 -14.92 -6.84
CA ARG A 334 -33.67 -14.70 -8.20
C ARG A 334 -33.01 -13.34 -8.38
N ALA A 335 -33.60 -12.28 -7.83
CA ALA A 335 -33.04 -10.93 -7.85
C ALA A 335 -31.69 -10.86 -7.10
N ASN A 336 -31.60 -11.46 -5.91
CA ASN A 336 -30.38 -11.53 -5.12
C ASN A 336 -29.28 -12.30 -5.87
N VAL A 337 -29.59 -13.42 -6.50
CA VAL A 337 -28.62 -14.18 -7.31
C VAL A 337 -28.18 -13.37 -8.53
N SER A 338 -29.09 -12.62 -9.16
CA SER A 338 -28.76 -11.75 -10.29
C SER A 338 -27.82 -10.62 -9.87
N ALA A 339 -28.07 -9.98 -8.73
CA ALA A 339 -27.20 -8.96 -8.15
C ALA A 339 -25.80 -9.52 -7.83
N ALA A 340 -25.74 -10.67 -7.15
CA ALA A 340 -24.47 -11.31 -6.83
C ALA A 340 -23.65 -11.69 -8.09
N ARG A 341 -24.31 -12.12 -9.18
CA ARG A 341 -23.65 -12.37 -10.48
C ARG A 341 -23.13 -11.09 -11.13
N ALA A 342 -23.84 -9.98 -10.99
CA ALA A 342 -23.38 -8.69 -11.49
C ALA A 342 -22.13 -8.21 -10.72
N ASP A 343 -22.11 -8.42 -9.39
CA ASP A 343 -20.94 -8.13 -8.54
C ASP A 343 -19.74 -9.04 -8.90
N GLU A 344 -19.99 -10.32 -9.22
CA GLU A 344 -18.95 -11.24 -9.72
C GLU A 344 -18.39 -10.74 -11.06
N ALA A 345 -19.26 -10.37 -12.01
CA ALA A 345 -18.83 -9.84 -13.30
C ALA A 345 -18.04 -8.54 -13.17
N GLN A 346 -18.42 -7.66 -12.25
CA GLN A 346 -17.66 -6.44 -11.91
C GLN A 346 -16.28 -6.79 -11.34
N SER A 347 -16.21 -7.73 -10.41
CA SER A 347 -14.93 -8.15 -9.79
C SER A 347 -14.00 -8.81 -10.81
N ARG A 348 -14.55 -9.57 -11.75
CA ARG A 348 -13.81 -10.16 -12.88
C ARG A 348 -13.21 -9.08 -13.78
N ALA A 349 -14.00 -8.10 -14.18
CA ALA A 349 -13.53 -6.99 -15.01
C ALA A 349 -12.47 -6.16 -14.29
N ARG A 350 -12.56 -5.98 -12.97
CA ARG A 350 -11.54 -5.32 -12.16
C ARG A 350 -10.23 -6.10 -12.12
N TYR A 351 -10.29 -7.41 -11.96
CA TYR A 351 -9.11 -8.27 -12.00
C TYR A 351 -8.41 -8.20 -13.37
N GLU A 352 -9.16 -8.31 -14.47
CA GLU A 352 -8.63 -8.20 -15.82
C GLU A 352 -7.99 -6.82 -16.08
N LEU A 353 -8.63 -5.76 -15.62
CA LEU A 353 -8.08 -4.40 -15.69
C LEU A 353 -6.79 -4.27 -14.87
N SER A 354 -6.76 -4.81 -13.65
CA SER A 354 -5.56 -4.78 -12.79
C SER A 354 -4.36 -5.50 -13.46
N VAL A 355 -4.60 -6.65 -14.09
CA VAL A 355 -3.58 -7.38 -14.85
C VAL A 355 -3.05 -6.53 -16.01
N SER A 356 -3.95 -5.93 -16.80
CA SER A 356 -3.56 -5.09 -17.95
C SER A 356 -2.77 -3.85 -17.54
N GLN A 357 -3.20 -3.17 -16.48
CA GLN A 357 -2.50 -2.01 -15.93
C GLN A 357 -1.12 -2.38 -15.36
N ALA A 358 -1.03 -3.52 -14.69
CA ALA A 358 0.24 -4.01 -14.16
C ALA A 358 1.24 -4.35 -15.27
N GLN A 359 0.79 -4.91 -16.40
CA GLN A 359 1.61 -5.15 -17.58
C GLN A 359 2.10 -3.84 -18.19
N GLU A 360 1.19 -2.89 -18.44
CA GLU A 360 1.52 -1.58 -18.98
C GLU A 360 2.54 -0.84 -18.10
N GLU A 361 2.30 -0.79 -16.78
CA GLU A 361 3.20 -0.13 -15.82
C GLU A 361 4.60 -0.75 -15.84
N LEU A 362 4.68 -2.08 -15.88
CA LEU A 362 5.96 -2.79 -15.90
C LEU A 362 6.73 -2.54 -17.20
N GLU A 363 6.11 -2.72 -18.35
CA GLU A 363 6.74 -2.50 -19.66
C GLU A 363 7.19 -1.04 -19.81
N THR A 364 6.31 -0.09 -19.49
CA THR A 364 6.60 1.34 -19.58
C THR A 364 7.74 1.76 -18.64
N SER A 365 7.73 1.28 -17.40
CA SER A 365 8.76 1.64 -16.42
C SER A 365 10.14 1.12 -16.82
N ILE A 366 10.26 -0.10 -17.35
CA ILE A 366 11.52 -0.68 -17.81
C ILE A 366 12.07 0.11 -19.00
N VAL A 367 11.24 0.40 -20.01
CA VAL A 367 11.65 1.19 -21.18
C VAL A 367 12.09 2.60 -20.76
N THR A 368 11.29 3.27 -19.93
CA THR A 368 11.59 4.63 -19.44
C THR A 368 12.89 4.67 -18.65
N TYR A 369 13.11 3.70 -17.77
CA TYR A 369 14.36 3.58 -17.04
C TYR A 369 15.56 3.38 -17.97
N GLY A 370 15.47 2.44 -18.93
CA GLY A 370 16.53 2.21 -19.90
C GLY A 370 16.89 3.48 -20.70
N LYS A 371 15.88 4.23 -21.15
CA LYS A 371 16.08 5.48 -21.89
C LYS A 371 16.61 6.61 -21.02
N SER A 372 16.19 6.71 -19.76
CA SER A 372 16.73 7.73 -18.85
C SER A 372 18.21 7.49 -18.53
N ARG A 373 18.67 6.22 -18.42
CA ARG A 373 20.09 5.88 -18.28
C ARG A 373 20.90 6.25 -19.53
N GLU A 374 20.38 5.93 -20.72
CA GLU A 374 21.02 6.30 -21.98
C GLU A 374 21.18 7.82 -22.09
N ARG A 375 20.12 8.58 -21.77
CA ARG A 375 20.13 10.05 -21.72
C ARG A 375 21.16 10.58 -20.71
N LEU A 376 21.20 10.02 -19.51
CA LEU A 376 22.13 10.43 -18.46
C LEU A 376 23.59 10.35 -18.94
N ARG A 377 23.99 9.28 -19.64
CA ARG A 377 25.34 9.15 -20.20
C ARG A 377 25.70 10.31 -21.13
N TYR A 378 24.78 10.71 -22.04
CA TYR A 378 25.01 11.85 -22.92
C TYR A 378 25.09 13.18 -22.14
N LEU A 379 24.30 13.35 -21.08
CA LEU A 379 24.36 14.53 -20.24
C LEU A 379 25.66 14.60 -19.42
N GLU A 380 26.18 13.47 -18.98
CA GLU A 380 27.50 13.36 -18.31
C GLU A 380 28.64 13.78 -19.26
N ASP A 381 28.62 13.27 -20.50
CA ASP A 381 29.59 13.63 -21.54
C ASP A 381 29.51 15.14 -21.88
N ALA A 382 28.32 15.68 -22.03
CA ALA A 382 28.09 17.10 -22.33
C ALA A 382 28.58 18.00 -21.17
N ALA A 383 28.30 17.65 -19.93
CA ALA A 383 28.77 18.40 -18.75
C ALA A 383 30.31 18.37 -18.65
N ALA A 384 30.93 17.21 -18.90
CA ALA A 384 32.38 17.09 -18.89
C ALA A 384 33.05 17.92 -20.01
N ALA A 385 32.47 17.93 -21.21
CA ALA A 385 32.96 18.76 -22.30
C ALA A 385 32.82 20.26 -22.04
N SER A 386 31.66 20.68 -21.47
CA SER A 386 31.42 22.09 -21.11
C SER A 386 32.34 22.57 -19.99
N ALA A 387 32.68 21.72 -19.03
CA ALA A 387 33.63 22.02 -17.97
C ALA A 387 35.01 22.34 -18.57
N ARG A 388 35.51 21.49 -19.49
CA ARG A 388 36.81 21.74 -20.18
C ARG A 388 36.75 23.00 -21.05
N ALA A 389 35.62 23.26 -21.73
CA ALA A 389 35.45 24.47 -22.53
C ALA A 389 35.51 25.76 -21.66
N ALA A 390 34.84 25.77 -20.51
CA ALA A 390 34.85 26.92 -19.60
C ALA A 390 36.23 27.15 -19.00
N GLU A 391 36.99 26.12 -18.67
CA GLU A 391 38.37 26.22 -18.19
C GLU A 391 39.27 26.83 -19.26
N LEU A 392 39.22 26.38 -20.50
CA LEU A 392 39.99 26.91 -21.62
C LEU A 392 39.59 28.37 -21.95
N ALA A 393 38.30 28.70 -21.89
CA ALA A 393 37.86 30.09 -22.11
C ALA A 393 38.41 31.05 -21.05
N ARG A 394 38.41 30.66 -19.78
CA ARG A 394 39.03 31.46 -18.68
C ARG A 394 40.51 31.63 -18.89
N LEU A 395 41.22 30.56 -19.22
CA LEU A 395 42.66 30.61 -19.47
C LEU A 395 43.00 31.61 -20.60
N ARG A 396 42.33 31.47 -21.78
CA ARG A 396 42.52 32.39 -22.92
C ARG A 396 42.22 33.85 -22.57
N TYR A 397 41.17 34.09 -21.79
CA TYR A 397 40.80 35.43 -21.35
C TYR A 397 41.85 36.04 -20.42
N THR A 398 42.40 35.27 -19.49
CA THR A 398 43.45 35.75 -18.55
C THR A 398 44.72 36.11 -19.32
N GLU A 399 45.09 35.35 -20.34
CA GLU A 399 46.21 35.58 -21.24
C GLU A 399 45.97 36.68 -22.29
N GLY A 400 44.75 37.25 -22.36
CA GLY A 400 44.39 38.30 -23.32
C GLY A 400 44.09 37.83 -24.73
N GLY A 401 43.93 36.52 -24.94
CA GLY A 401 43.67 35.85 -26.22
C GLY A 401 42.21 35.73 -26.63
N SER A 402 41.24 36.15 -25.77
CA SER A 402 39.80 36.12 -26.07
C SER A 402 39.07 37.29 -25.41
N ASP A 403 37.87 37.59 -25.88
CA ASP A 403 36.98 38.56 -25.24
C ASP A 403 36.20 37.94 -24.05
N PHE A 404 35.62 38.81 -23.25
CA PHE A 404 34.86 38.39 -22.05
C PHE A 404 33.62 37.63 -22.39
N PHE A 405 32.99 37.88 -23.57
CA PHE A 405 31.76 37.20 -24.00
C PHE A 405 31.96 35.68 -24.10
N GLN A 406 33.13 35.24 -24.58
CA GLN A 406 33.44 33.81 -24.68
C GLN A 406 33.49 33.12 -23.30
N VAL A 407 34.02 33.80 -22.28
CA VAL A 407 34.05 33.28 -20.88
C VAL A 407 32.60 33.18 -20.37
N LEU A 408 31.84 34.25 -20.51
CA LEU A 408 30.43 34.31 -20.04
C LEU A 408 29.56 33.26 -20.69
N ASP A 409 29.69 33.03 -21.98
CA ASP A 409 28.93 32.03 -22.72
C ASP A 409 29.32 30.60 -22.31
N ALA A 410 30.62 30.35 -22.16
CA ALA A 410 31.10 29.04 -21.67
C ALA A 410 30.68 28.75 -20.24
N GLU A 411 30.71 29.74 -19.33
CA GLU A 411 30.23 29.59 -17.93
C GLU A 411 28.73 29.36 -17.86
N ARG A 412 27.93 30.06 -18.67
CA ARG A 412 26.50 29.85 -18.78
C ARG A 412 26.21 28.43 -19.26
N THR A 413 26.87 28.00 -20.33
CA THR A 413 26.70 26.66 -20.89
C THR A 413 27.09 25.58 -19.87
N LEU A 414 28.20 25.78 -19.14
CA LEU A 414 28.60 24.85 -18.07
C LEU A 414 27.52 24.70 -16.98
N LEU A 415 26.98 25.81 -16.48
CA LEU A 415 25.92 25.78 -15.46
C LEU A 415 24.68 25.04 -15.96
N GLU A 416 24.27 25.30 -17.20
CA GLU A 416 23.12 24.62 -17.85
C GLU A 416 23.37 23.10 -17.93
N ARG A 417 24.54 22.67 -18.43
CA ARG A 417 24.86 21.24 -18.58
C ARG A 417 25.05 20.53 -17.24
N GLU A 418 25.68 21.15 -16.24
CA GLU A 418 25.77 20.59 -14.89
C GLU A 418 24.39 20.43 -14.24
N ASN A 419 23.49 21.41 -14.40
CA ASN A 419 22.14 21.33 -13.89
C ASN A 419 21.32 20.24 -14.62
N GLU A 420 21.43 20.16 -15.96
CA GLU A 420 20.75 19.11 -16.75
C GLU A 420 21.25 17.71 -16.36
N ARG A 421 22.56 17.53 -16.11
CA ARG A 421 23.12 16.27 -15.61
C ARG A 421 22.53 15.88 -14.25
N ALA A 422 22.46 16.82 -13.30
CA ALA A 422 21.90 16.58 -11.99
C ALA A 422 20.40 16.22 -12.06
N VAL A 423 19.63 16.88 -12.92
CA VAL A 423 18.22 16.55 -13.19
C VAL A 423 18.11 15.16 -13.81
N GLY A 424 18.88 14.87 -14.88
CA GLY A 424 18.85 13.58 -15.58
C GLY A 424 19.26 12.41 -14.67
N ARG A 425 20.17 12.64 -13.75
CA ARG A 425 20.53 11.63 -12.73
C ARG A 425 19.37 11.33 -11.80
N THR A 426 18.77 12.37 -11.22
CA THR A 426 17.60 12.21 -10.35
C THR A 426 16.44 11.51 -11.08
N GLU A 427 16.24 11.84 -12.36
CA GLU A 427 15.23 11.20 -13.22
C GLU A 427 15.53 9.69 -13.41
N ALA A 428 16.78 9.32 -13.70
CA ALA A 428 17.16 7.91 -13.83
C ALA A 428 17.01 7.14 -12.51
N GLU A 429 17.40 7.74 -11.38
CA GLU A 429 17.24 7.17 -10.06
C GLU A 429 15.75 6.97 -9.68
N THR A 430 14.90 7.95 -9.93
CA THR A 430 13.46 7.85 -9.65
C THR A 430 12.76 6.86 -10.59
N ASN A 431 13.18 6.74 -11.85
CA ASN A 431 12.68 5.74 -12.78
C ASN A 431 13.09 4.31 -12.36
N LEU A 432 14.25 4.13 -11.74
CA LEU A 432 14.63 2.85 -11.13
C LEU A 432 13.66 2.45 -10.02
N ILE A 433 13.25 3.41 -9.19
CA ILE A 433 12.24 3.16 -8.14
C ILE A 433 10.87 2.83 -8.75
N ALA A 434 10.50 3.46 -9.87
CA ALA A 434 9.29 3.11 -10.60
C ALA A 434 9.31 1.66 -11.11
N VAL A 435 10.45 1.18 -11.61
CA VAL A 435 10.62 -0.25 -11.98
C VAL A 435 10.44 -1.16 -10.76
N TYR A 436 11.06 -0.83 -9.61
CA TYR A 436 10.88 -1.60 -8.36
C TYR A 436 9.40 -1.69 -7.95
N ARG A 437 8.66 -0.58 -8.03
CA ARG A 437 7.24 -0.55 -7.75
C ARG A 437 6.44 -1.39 -8.73
N ALA A 438 6.72 -1.27 -10.03
CA ALA A 438 6.05 -2.03 -11.09
C ALA A 438 6.30 -3.54 -10.98
N LEU A 439 7.43 -3.94 -10.38
CA LEU A 439 7.74 -5.34 -10.03
C LEU A 439 7.01 -5.84 -8.77
N GLY A 440 6.13 -5.02 -8.17
CA GLY A 440 5.45 -5.37 -6.92
C GLY A 440 6.39 -5.50 -5.71
N GLY A 441 7.55 -4.83 -5.75
CA GLY A 441 8.57 -4.91 -4.71
C GLY A 441 9.49 -6.14 -4.81
N ALA A 442 9.40 -6.93 -5.88
CA ALA A 442 10.31 -8.05 -6.11
C ALA A 442 11.70 -7.55 -6.54
N ASN A 443 12.76 -8.17 -6.05
CA ASN A 443 14.11 -7.88 -6.50
C ASN A 443 14.45 -8.78 -7.70
N VAL A 444 14.40 -8.22 -8.90
CA VAL A 444 14.77 -8.89 -10.16
C VAL A 444 16.17 -8.47 -10.62
N PHE A 445 16.75 -7.45 -9.98
CA PHE A 445 18.09 -6.98 -10.30
C PHE A 445 19.12 -7.99 -9.75
N ARG A 446 19.78 -8.72 -10.64
CA ARG A 446 20.94 -9.53 -10.26
C ARG A 446 22.03 -8.60 -9.73
N SER A 447 22.46 -8.83 -8.50
CA SER A 447 23.70 -8.23 -8.01
C SER A 447 24.81 -8.54 -9.02
N ALA A 448 25.40 -7.50 -9.61
CA ALA A 448 26.62 -7.59 -10.41
C ALA A 448 27.87 -7.81 -9.52
N ALA A 449 27.67 -8.51 -8.41
CA ALA A 449 28.75 -8.90 -7.51
C ALA A 449 29.23 -10.29 -7.89
N ARG A 450 30.21 -10.33 -8.79
CA ARG A 450 31.30 -11.29 -8.83
C ARG A 450 32.58 -10.65 -9.32
#